data_7fcb35de45898a69ac89fe1037b3f4c6
#
_entry.id   7fcb35de45898a69ac89fe1037b3f4c6
#
_cell.length_a   1.000
_cell.length_b   1.000
_cell.length_c   1.000
_cell.angle_alpha   90.00
_cell.angle_beta   90.00
_cell.angle_gamma   90.00
#
_symmetry.space_group_name_H-M   'P 1'
#
loop_
_entity.id
_entity.type
_entity.pdbx_description
1 polymer ?
#
loop_
_entity_poly.entity_id
_entity_poly.type
_entity_poly.pdbx_seq_one_letter_code
_entity_poly.pdbx_strand_id
1 'polypeptide(L)'
;MNKQIEREEMAITAPLESLHWVDINKLQANDYNPNRVSRQNLDLLKQSILTNGWTLPIVVTPGYHIIDGFHRWTISKEEPLYSNLGGKVPVVVVEHKDKAGNIYGTITHNRARGTHMLEPMKAIVKRLLDEGKTVKEIGKELGMKPEEVFRLSDFSREDFLEMMIKDKQYSQAEYITAT
;
A
#
# COMPACT_ATOMS: atom_id res chain seq x y z
N MET A 1 -38.66 23.48 4.26
CA MET A 1 -37.34 23.64 4.92
C MET A 1 -36.41 22.58 4.36
N ASN A 2 -35.75 22.91 3.24
CA ASN A 2 -34.82 21.98 2.53
C ASN A 2 -33.48 21.99 3.27
N LYS A 3 -33.12 20.87 3.91
CA LYS A 3 -31.74 20.62 4.30
C LYS A 3 -30.96 20.28 3.02
N GLN A 4 -30.28 21.25 2.45
CA GLN A 4 -29.17 21.02 1.54
C GLN A 4 -28.08 20.30 2.34
N ILE A 5 -27.93 19.01 2.07
CA ILE A 5 -26.75 18.25 2.46
C ILE A 5 -25.63 18.78 1.55
N GLU A 6 -24.79 19.67 2.07
CA GLU A 6 -23.52 20.01 1.44
C GLU A 6 -22.72 18.71 1.37
N ARG A 7 -22.67 18.12 0.17
CA ARG A 7 -21.66 17.14 -0.17
C ARG A 7 -20.35 17.94 -0.24
N GLU A 8 -19.50 17.81 0.78
CA GLU A 8 -18.09 18.13 0.61
C GLU A 8 -17.61 17.31 -0.60
N GLU A 9 -17.39 17.96 -1.72
CA GLU A 9 -16.69 17.37 -2.86
C GLU A 9 -15.29 17.01 -2.34
N MET A 10 -15.05 15.71 -2.15
CA MET A 10 -13.70 15.21 -1.90
C MET A 10 -12.91 15.47 -3.17
N ALA A 11 -12.17 16.57 -3.19
CA ALA A 11 -11.26 16.87 -4.27
C ALA A 11 -10.24 15.75 -4.38
N ILE A 12 -10.23 15.05 -5.53
CA ILE A 12 -9.20 14.06 -5.83
C ILE A 12 -7.90 14.81 -6.05
N THR A 13 -6.88 14.50 -5.26
CA THR A 13 -5.54 15.05 -5.49
C THR A 13 -4.97 14.53 -6.81
N ALA A 14 -4.18 15.36 -7.49
CA ALA A 14 -3.55 15.02 -8.77
C ALA A 14 -2.01 14.98 -8.64
N PRO A 15 -1.42 13.94 -7.99
CA PRO A 15 0.03 13.86 -7.78
C PRO A 15 0.85 13.89 -9.07
N LEU A 16 0.26 13.50 -10.20
CA LEU A 16 0.93 13.57 -11.51
C LEU A 16 1.33 14.98 -11.94
N GLU A 17 0.68 16.01 -11.41
CA GLU A 17 1.07 17.41 -11.66
C GLU A 17 2.43 17.74 -11.05
N SER A 18 2.89 16.97 -10.06
CA SER A 18 4.19 17.08 -9.42
C SER A 18 5.30 16.23 -10.07
N LEU A 19 5.05 15.66 -11.26
CA LEU A 19 6.00 14.79 -11.95
C LEU A 19 7.32 15.52 -12.21
N HIS A 20 8.41 14.95 -11.70
CA HIS A 20 9.76 15.47 -11.93
C HIS A 20 10.80 14.36 -11.89
N TRP A 21 12.01 14.64 -12.40
CA TRP A 21 13.12 13.70 -12.43
C TRP A 21 14.07 13.93 -11.27
N VAL A 22 14.39 12.88 -10.53
CA VAL A 22 15.31 12.94 -9.38
C VAL A 22 16.43 11.92 -9.54
N ASP A 23 17.57 12.20 -8.90
CA ASP A 23 18.68 11.24 -8.80
C ASP A 23 18.21 9.94 -8.13
N ILE A 24 18.53 8.81 -8.74
CA ILE A 24 18.17 7.46 -8.29
C ILE A 24 18.59 7.24 -6.83
N ASN A 25 19.72 7.81 -6.40
CA ASN A 25 20.28 7.62 -5.07
C ASN A 25 19.53 8.42 -3.98
N LYS A 26 18.68 9.36 -4.35
CA LYS A 26 17.82 10.06 -3.39
C LYS A 26 16.67 9.19 -2.91
N LEU A 27 16.26 8.18 -3.68
CA LEU A 27 15.14 7.33 -3.33
C LEU A 27 15.56 6.30 -2.28
N GLN A 28 14.65 6.07 -1.35
CA GLN A 28 14.83 5.12 -0.24
C GLN A 28 13.77 4.02 -0.32
N ALA A 29 14.21 2.77 -0.14
CA ALA A 29 13.28 1.65 0.01
C ALA A 29 12.46 1.82 1.29
N ASN A 30 11.21 1.38 1.25
CA ASN A 30 10.47 1.15 2.47
C ASN A 30 10.78 -0.26 3.03
N ASP A 31 10.63 -0.43 4.35
CA ASP A 31 10.90 -1.67 5.06
C ASP A 31 9.70 -2.66 5.05
N TYR A 32 8.60 -2.25 4.44
CA TYR A 32 7.32 -3.00 4.44
C TYR A 32 6.79 -3.34 3.03
N ASN A 33 7.64 -3.32 2.01
CA ASN A 33 7.21 -3.70 0.66
C ASN A 33 6.98 -5.23 0.57
N PRO A 34 5.73 -5.71 0.41
CA PRO A 34 5.40 -7.12 0.40
C PRO A 34 5.76 -7.81 -0.92
N ASN A 35 6.06 -7.04 -1.97
CA ASN A 35 6.23 -7.58 -3.31
C ASN A 35 7.65 -8.12 -3.51
N ARG A 36 7.73 -9.41 -3.83
CA ARG A 36 8.94 -10.06 -4.33
C ARG A 36 8.69 -10.53 -5.75
N VAL A 37 9.61 -10.19 -6.65
CA VAL A 37 9.53 -10.54 -8.06
C VAL A 37 10.76 -11.38 -8.42
N SER A 38 10.55 -12.40 -9.24
CA SER A 38 11.64 -13.25 -9.73
C SER A 38 12.62 -12.45 -10.61
N ARG A 39 13.86 -12.90 -10.71
CA ARG A 39 14.85 -12.25 -11.59
C ARG A 39 14.34 -12.19 -13.02
N GLN A 40 13.71 -13.26 -13.51
CA GLN A 40 13.11 -13.30 -14.85
C GLN A 40 12.11 -12.17 -15.09
N ASN A 41 11.24 -11.87 -14.11
CA ASN A 41 10.26 -10.79 -14.23
C ASN A 41 10.92 -9.41 -14.16
N LEU A 42 12.02 -9.26 -13.40
CA LEU A 42 12.83 -8.03 -13.42
C LEU A 42 13.48 -7.80 -14.78
N ASP A 43 13.99 -8.85 -15.40
CA ASP A 43 14.59 -8.79 -16.74
C ASP A 43 13.54 -8.44 -17.81
N LEU A 44 12.32 -8.99 -17.73
CA LEU A 44 11.21 -8.59 -18.60
C LEU A 44 10.80 -7.14 -18.39
N LEU A 45 10.75 -6.66 -17.15
CA LEU A 45 10.46 -5.27 -16.85
C LEU A 45 11.55 -4.33 -17.42
N LYS A 46 12.82 -4.72 -17.28
CA LYS A 46 13.97 -4.00 -17.84
C LYS A 46 13.87 -3.93 -19.37
N GLN A 47 13.59 -5.05 -20.02
CA GLN A 47 13.39 -5.11 -21.47
C GLN A 47 12.22 -4.23 -21.92
N SER A 48 11.11 -4.25 -21.18
CA SER A 48 9.95 -3.41 -21.47
C SER A 48 10.30 -1.92 -21.42
N ILE A 49 11.07 -1.48 -20.42
CA ILE A 49 11.49 -0.07 -20.33
C ILE A 49 12.46 0.29 -21.45
N LEU A 50 13.37 -0.59 -21.82
CA LEU A 50 14.30 -0.36 -22.92
C LEU A 50 13.58 -0.24 -24.27
N THR A 51 12.50 -1.00 -24.47
CA THR A 51 11.77 -1.04 -25.73
C THR A 51 10.71 0.07 -25.84
N ASN A 52 9.95 0.29 -24.75
CA ASN A 52 8.78 1.16 -24.76
C ASN A 52 9.00 2.50 -24.05
N GLY A 53 10.15 2.70 -23.43
CA GLY A 53 10.45 3.84 -22.58
C GLY A 53 9.87 3.71 -21.16
N TRP A 54 10.14 4.72 -20.35
CA TRP A 54 9.65 4.79 -18.98
C TRP A 54 8.24 5.40 -18.95
N THR A 55 7.21 4.58 -18.77
CA THR A 55 5.80 4.97 -18.93
C THR A 55 5.08 5.33 -17.62
N LEU A 56 5.59 4.87 -16.45
CA LEU A 56 4.94 5.07 -15.16
C LEU A 56 5.93 5.61 -14.13
N PRO A 57 5.64 6.75 -13.47
CA PRO A 57 6.53 7.31 -12.46
C PRO A 57 6.62 6.40 -11.23
N ILE A 58 7.68 6.59 -10.44
CA ILE A 58 7.80 6.01 -9.10
C ILE A 58 7.00 6.92 -8.15
N VAL A 59 6.16 6.34 -7.31
CA VAL A 59 5.40 7.07 -6.31
C VAL A 59 6.21 7.12 -5.02
N VAL A 60 6.42 8.32 -4.48
CA VAL A 60 7.24 8.54 -3.29
C VAL A 60 6.56 9.45 -2.28
N THR A 61 7.00 9.38 -1.02
CA THR A 61 6.68 10.39 0.00
C THR A 61 7.49 11.67 -0.23
N PRO A 62 7.19 12.80 0.45
CA PRO A 62 8.03 14.00 0.44
C PRO A 62 9.50 13.74 0.82
N GLY A 63 9.77 12.73 1.64
CA GLY A 63 11.12 12.27 2.01
C GLY A 63 11.73 11.26 1.05
N TYR A 64 11.17 11.09 -0.15
CA TYR A 64 11.63 10.15 -1.19
C TYR A 64 11.61 8.65 -0.78
N HIS A 65 10.83 8.26 0.23
CA HIS A 65 10.56 6.85 0.50
C HIS A 65 9.57 6.31 -0.53
N ILE A 66 9.90 5.18 -1.13
CA ILE A 66 9.13 4.59 -2.22
C ILE A 66 7.82 4.00 -1.69
N ILE A 67 6.70 4.45 -2.24
CA ILE A 67 5.35 3.90 -2.02
C ILE A 67 5.04 2.84 -3.09
N ASP A 68 5.30 3.16 -4.37
CA ASP A 68 5.14 2.25 -5.51
C ASP A 68 6.28 2.43 -6.51
N GLY A 69 6.60 1.35 -7.24
CA GLY A 69 7.65 1.36 -8.25
C GLY A 69 9.00 0.83 -7.78
N PHE A 70 9.05 0.11 -6.65
CA PHE A 70 10.28 -0.46 -6.10
C PHE A 70 11.09 -1.27 -7.13
N HIS A 71 10.45 -2.13 -7.91
CA HIS A 71 11.14 -2.92 -8.93
C HIS A 71 11.69 -2.07 -10.06
N ARG A 72 10.97 -1.03 -10.49
CA ARG A 72 11.47 -0.05 -11.48
C ARG A 72 12.71 0.68 -10.97
N TRP A 73 12.69 1.11 -9.71
CA TRP A 73 13.86 1.69 -9.07
C TRP A 73 15.02 0.70 -8.93
N THR A 74 14.74 -0.57 -8.60
CA THR A 74 15.78 -1.60 -8.48
C THR A 74 16.53 -1.78 -9.81
N ILE A 75 15.80 -2.00 -10.91
CA ILE A 75 16.41 -2.24 -12.21
C ILE A 75 17.02 -0.98 -12.85
N SER A 76 16.57 0.21 -12.46
CA SER A 76 17.14 1.47 -12.95
C SER A 76 18.58 1.72 -12.50
N LYS A 77 19.05 0.98 -11.48
CA LYS A 77 20.45 0.98 -11.04
C LYS A 77 21.35 0.08 -11.86
N GLU A 78 20.78 -0.72 -12.75
CA GLU A 78 21.50 -1.68 -13.59
C GLU A 78 21.75 -1.09 -14.98
N GLU A 79 22.91 -1.42 -15.57
CA GLU A 79 23.16 -1.11 -16.98
C GLU A 79 22.31 -1.97 -17.92
N PRO A 80 21.90 -1.46 -19.09
CA PRO A 80 22.17 -0.11 -19.62
C PRO A 80 21.18 0.96 -19.15
N LEU A 81 20.20 0.64 -18.29
CA LEU A 81 19.17 1.60 -17.87
C LEU A 81 19.76 2.79 -17.11
N TYR A 82 20.73 2.55 -16.22
CA TYR A 82 21.35 3.63 -15.45
C TYR A 82 21.94 4.72 -16.35
N SER A 83 22.76 4.31 -17.31
CA SER A 83 23.37 5.24 -18.26
C SER A 83 22.34 5.91 -19.17
N ASN A 84 21.36 5.16 -19.70
CA ASN A 84 20.34 5.70 -20.58
C ASN A 84 19.41 6.71 -19.89
N LEU A 85 19.21 6.57 -18.58
CA LEU A 85 18.41 7.48 -17.77
C LEU A 85 19.22 8.66 -17.21
N GLY A 86 20.54 8.69 -17.42
CA GLY A 86 21.43 9.69 -16.83
C GLY A 86 21.41 9.69 -15.30
N GLY A 87 21.24 8.50 -14.68
CA GLY A 87 21.18 8.32 -13.24
C GLY A 87 19.93 8.92 -12.57
N LYS A 88 18.86 9.20 -13.33
CA LYS A 88 17.63 9.82 -12.83
C LYS A 88 16.41 8.97 -13.13
N VAL A 89 15.38 9.09 -12.30
CA VAL A 89 14.08 8.45 -12.49
C VAL A 89 12.94 9.45 -12.29
N PRO A 90 11.81 9.28 -13.02
CA PRO A 90 10.64 10.14 -12.81
C PRO A 90 9.89 9.73 -11.56
N VAL A 91 9.55 10.71 -10.74
CA VAL A 91 8.79 10.51 -9.50
C VAL A 91 7.57 11.41 -9.46
N VAL A 92 6.56 10.96 -8.71
CA VAL A 92 5.45 11.78 -8.22
C VAL A 92 5.43 11.69 -6.70
N VAL A 93 5.14 12.80 -6.05
CA VAL A 93 5.09 12.89 -4.59
C VAL A 93 3.65 12.76 -4.12
N VAL A 94 3.42 11.86 -3.17
CA VAL A 94 2.14 11.70 -2.48
C VAL A 94 2.34 11.93 -1.01
N GLU A 95 1.56 12.83 -0.45
CA GLU A 95 1.59 13.14 0.97
C GLU A 95 0.45 12.43 1.69
N HIS A 96 0.78 11.64 2.70
CA HIS A 96 -0.17 11.00 3.61
C HIS A 96 -0.05 11.63 4.99
N LYS A 97 -1.14 11.60 5.76
CA LYS A 97 -1.21 12.24 7.07
C LYS A 97 -0.28 11.62 8.11
N ASP A 98 0.02 10.32 7.98
CA ASP A 98 0.83 9.56 8.94
C ASP A 98 1.55 8.38 8.30
N LYS A 99 2.36 7.67 9.10
CA LYS A 99 3.06 6.44 8.68
C LYS A 99 2.11 5.34 8.21
N ALA A 100 0.97 5.17 8.88
CA ALA A 100 -0.01 4.18 8.50
C ALA A 100 -0.59 4.47 7.12
N GLY A 101 -0.83 5.74 6.78
CA GLY A 101 -1.24 6.18 5.44
C GLY A 101 -0.22 5.77 4.36
N ASN A 102 1.09 5.91 4.62
CA ASN A 102 2.13 5.46 3.70
C ASN A 102 2.11 3.94 3.49
N ILE A 103 1.91 3.17 4.57
CA ILE A 103 1.77 1.70 4.50
C ILE A 103 0.53 1.34 3.68
N TYR A 104 -0.61 1.94 3.98
CA TYR A 104 -1.86 1.73 3.24
C TYR A 104 -1.70 2.07 1.75
N GLY A 105 -1.08 3.21 1.43
CA GLY A 105 -0.79 3.61 0.06
C GLY A 105 0.03 2.55 -0.68
N THR A 106 1.12 2.07 -0.10
CA THR A 106 1.95 1.01 -0.69
C THR A 106 1.15 -0.26 -0.96
N ILE A 107 0.35 -0.71 0.01
CA ILE A 107 -0.39 -1.97 -0.08
C ILE A 107 -1.52 -1.86 -1.10
N THR A 108 -2.30 -0.78 -1.07
CA THR A 108 -3.44 -0.60 -1.99
C THR A 108 -3.00 -0.45 -3.43
N HIS A 109 -1.92 0.31 -3.70
CA HIS A 109 -1.31 0.38 -5.02
C HIS A 109 -0.87 -1.00 -5.54
N ASN A 110 -0.24 -1.80 -4.69
CA ASN A 110 0.24 -3.12 -5.04
C ASN A 110 -0.91 -4.14 -5.15
N ARG A 111 -1.88 -4.12 -4.22
CA ARG A 111 -3.02 -5.06 -4.20
C ARG A 111 -3.92 -4.91 -5.43
N ALA A 112 -4.09 -3.72 -5.95
CA ALA A 112 -4.85 -3.48 -7.17
C ALA A 112 -4.22 -4.13 -8.42
N ARG A 113 -2.93 -4.53 -8.34
CA ARG A 113 -2.16 -5.05 -9.49
C ARG A 113 -1.87 -6.57 -9.44
N GLY A 114 -2.22 -7.28 -8.38
CA GLY A 114 -1.96 -8.72 -8.33
C GLY A 114 -1.91 -9.37 -6.95
N THR A 115 -1.44 -10.60 -6.92
CA THR A 115 -1.36 -11.45 -5.72
C THR A 115 -0.24 -11.01 -4.79
N HIS A 116 -0.55 -10.88 -3.49
CA HIS A 116 0.43 -10.64 -2.43
C HIS A 116 0.90 -11.94 -1.81
N MET A 117 2.15 -11.96 -1.38
CA MET A 117 2.67 -13.05 -0.56
C MET A 117 2.07 -12.97 0.85
N LEU A 118 1.61 -14.12 1.37
CA LEU A 118 0.90 -14.21 2.64
C LEU A 118 1.75 -13.70 3.82
N GLU A 119 3.00 -14.12 3.91
CA GLU A 119 3.86 -13.77 5.05
C GLU A 119 4.20 -12.27 5.15
N PRO A 120 4.55 -11.56 4.07
CA PRO A 120 4.68 -10.10 4.12
C PRO A 120 3.40 -9.39 4.55
N MET A 121 2.22 -9.88 4.12
CA MET A 121 0.94 -9.29 4.52
C MET A 121 0.65 -9.49 6.00
N LYS A 122 1.00 -10.64 6.58
CA LYS A 122 0.91 -10.87 8.03
C LYS A 122 1.75 -9.88 8.81
N ALA A 123 3.02 -9.69 8.43
CA ALA A 123 3.91 -8.73 9.08
C ALA A 123 3.37 -7.30 9.05
N ILE A 124 2.72 -6.90 7.95
CA ILE A 124 2.12 -5.59 7.79
C ILE A 124 0.88 -5.42 8.68
N VAL A 125 -0.04 -6.39 8.66
CA VAL A 125 -1.25 -6.35 9.50
C VAL A 125 -0.85 -6.30 10.97
N LYS A 126 0.11 -7.14 11.41
CA LYS A 126 0.63 -7.12 12.77
C LYS A 126 1.19 -5.74 13.14
N ARG A 127 2.05 -5.16 12.30
CA ARG A 127 2.62 -3.83 12.53
C ARG A 127 1.56 -2.76 12.70
N LEU A 128 0.52 -2.75 11.83
CA LEU A 128 -0.57 -1.78 11.93
C LEU A 128 -1.37 -1.92 13.24
N LEU A 129 -1.58 -3.16 13.69
CA LEU A 129 -2.23 -3.44 14.97
C LEU A 129 -1.35 -2.98 16.15
N ASP A 130 -0.02 -3.21 16.09
CA ASP A 130 0.95 -2.74 17.09
C ASP A 130 1.03 -1.19 17.12
N GLU A 131 0.80 -0.53 16.00
CA GLU A 131 0.67 0.94 15.89
C GLU A 131 -0.70 1.46 16.37
N GLY A 132 -1.58 0.58 16.89
CA GLY A 132 -2.88 0.92 17.49
C GLY A 132 -4.01 1.11 16.47
N LYS A 133 -3.83 0.68 15.22
CA LYS A 133 -4.92 0.71 14.23
C LYS A 133 -5.92 -0.40 14.52
N THR A 134 -7.20 -0.09 14.39
CA THR A 134 -8.27 -1.05 14.60
C THR A 134 -8.44 -1.99 13.40
N VAL A 135 -9.01 -3.19 13.65
CA VAL A 135 -9.37 -4.14 12.57
C VAL A 135 -10.24 -3.49 11.49
N LYS A 136 -11.14 -2.58 11.90
CA LYS A 136 -12.02 -1.85 11.00
C LYS A 136 -11.27 -0.87 10.11
N GLU A 137 -10.35 -0.09 10.69
CA GLU A 137 -9.51 0.84 9.93
C GLU A 137 -8.66 0.06 8.93
N ILE A 138 -7.96 -0.98 9.39
CA ILE A 138 -7.15 -1.84 8.53
C ILE A 138 -8.00 -2.46 7.40
N GLY A 139 -9.15 -3.02 7.74
CA GLY A 139 -10.07 -3.60 6.76
C GLY A 139 -10.54 -2.58 5.73
N LYS A 140 -10.95 -1.38 6.17
CA LYS A 140 -11.39 -0.29 5.29
C LYS A 140 -10.25 0.19 4.38
N GLU A 141 -9.08 0.47 4.94
CA GLU A 141 -7.96 1.06 4.20
C GLU A 141 -7.29 0.06 3.25
N LEU A 142 -7.22 -1.23 3.61
CA LEU A 142 -6.63 -2.27 2.77
C LEU A 142 -7.66 -2.99 1.88
N GLY A 143 -8.95 -2.65 1.99
CA GLY A 143 -10.02 -3.35 1.28
C GLY A 143 -10.15 -4.82 1.70
N MET A 144 -9.93 -5.11 2.99
CA MET A 144 -10.00 -6.46 3.58
C MET A 144 -11.28 -6.64 4.38
N LYS A 145 -11.81 -7.88 4.37
CA LYS A 145 -12.87 -8.25 5.32
C LYS A 145 -12.25 -8.50 6.71
N PRO A 146 -13.02 -8.32 7.82
CA PRO A 146 -12.53 -8.59 9.16
C PRO A 146 -11.91 -9.98 9.34
N GLU A 147 -12.50 -11.01 8.71
CA GLU A 147 -11.99 -12.39 8.74
C GLU A 147 -10.64 -12.54 8.04
N GLU A 148 -10.37 -11.70 7.03
CA GLU A 148 -9.09 -11.68 6.34
C GLU A 148 -8.02 -11.02 7.22
N VAL A 149 -8.34 -9.90 7.86
CA VAL A 149 -7.48 -9.25 8.85
C VAL A 149 -7.15 -10.21 9.99
N PHE A 150 -8.14 -10.95 10.50
CA PHE A 150 -7.95 -11.97 11.53
C PHE A 150 -6.94 -13.04 11.09
N ARG A 151 -7.12 -13.63 9.91
CA ARG A 151 -6.20 -14.67 9.41
C ARG A 151 -4.75 -14.18 9.25
N LEU A 152 -4.55 -12.89 9.09
CA LEU A 152 -3.26 -12.26 8.92
C LEU A 152 -2.65 -11.73 10.22
N SER A 153 -3.42 -11.65 11.31
CA SER A 153 -3.01 -10.99 12.54
C SER A 153 -2.23 -11.87 13.51
N ASP A 154 -2.24 -13.19 13.33
CA ASP A 154 -1.71 -14.18 14.29
C ASP A 154 -2.34 -14.10 15.71
N PHE A 155 -3.48 -13.44 15.87
CA PHE A 155 -4.22 -13.41 17.13
C PHE A 155 -4.94 -14.74 17.39
N SER A 156 -5.12 -15.06 18.68
CA SER A 156 -6.06 -16.10 19.06
C SER A 156 -7.47 -15.69 18.67
N ARG A 157 -8.36 -16.68 18.54
CA ARG A 157 -9.77 -16.39 18.24
C ARG A 157 -10.43 -15.54 19.34
N GLU A 158 -10.03 -15.76 20.57
CA GLU A 158 -10.53 -15.07 21.77
C GLU A 158 -10.10 -13.59 21.73
N ASP A 159 -8.81 -13.31 21.51
CA ASP A 159 -8.29 -11.94 21.44
C ASP A 159 -8.94 -11.14 20.31
N PHE A 160 -9.14 -11.80 19.16
CA PHE A 160 -9.79 -11.16 18.03
C PHE A 160 -11.27 -10.81 18.30
N LEU A 161 -12.01 -11.73 18.94
CA LEU A 161 -13.39 -11.47 19.34
C LEU A 161 -13.50 -10.34 20.36
N GLU A 162 -12.58 -10.26 21.33
CA GLU A 162 -12.53 -9.14 22.27
C GLU A 162 -12.30 -7.80 21.57
N MET A 163 -11.38 -7.75 20.62
CA MET A 163 -11.13 -6.55 19.81
C MET A 163 -12.38 -6.13 19.04
N MET A 164 -13.07 -7.08 18.41
CA MET A 164 -14.29 -6.82 17.64
C MET A 164 -15.44 -6.34 18.51
N ILE A 165 -15.57 -6.88 19.74
CA ILE A 165 -16.58 -6.43 20.71
C ILE A 165 -16.29 -5.01 21.19
N LYS A 166 -15.03 -4.68 21.47
CA LYS A 166 -14.62 -3.32 21.85
C LYS A 166 -14.94 -2.29 20.76
N ASP A 167 -14.79 -2.66 19.50
CA ASP A 167 -15.13 -1.81 18.35
C ASP A 167 -16.65 -1.71 18.06
N LYS A 168 -17.50 -2.33 18.87
CA LYS A 168 -18.98 -2.39 18.71
C LYS A 168 -19.42 -2.88 17.31
N GLN A 169 -18.70 -3.80 16.71
CA GLN A 169 -18.90 -4.22 15.32
C GLN A 169 -19.81 -5.45 15.16
N TYR A 170 -20.16 -6.14 16.23
CA TYR A 170 -21.12 -7.25 16.19
C TYR A 170 -22.35 -6.97 17.03
N SER A 171 -23.53 -7.06 16.43
CA SER A 171 -24.78 -7.28 17.15
C SER A 171 -24.67 -8.65 17.84
N GLN A 172 -24.98 -8.71 19.12
CA GLN A 172 -25.14 -9.98 19.85
C GLN A 172 -26.16 -10.83 19.09
N ALA A 173 -25.72 -11.98 18.57
CA ALA A 173 -26.69 -12.99 18.13
C ALA A 173 -27.38 -13.53 19.38
N GLU A 174 -28.65 -13.17 19.60
CA GLU A 174 -29.48 -13.81 20.62
C GLU A 174 -29.66 -15.27 20.24
N TYR A 175 -29.21 -16.16 21.12
CA TYR A 175 -29.55 -17.56 21.02
C TYR A 175 -31.08 -17.71 21.22
N ILE A 176 -31.82 -17.96 20.15
CA ILE A 176 -33.18 -18.42 20.25
C ILE A 176 -33.10 -19.89 20.65
N THR A 177 -33.28 -20.15 21.95
CA THR A 177 -33.55 -21.51 22.42
C THR A 177 -34.93 -21.90 21.93
N ALA A 178 -34.98 -22.80 20.94
CA ALA A 178 -36.22 -23.48 20.57
C ALA A 178 -36.65 -24.36 21.73
N THR A 179 -37.80 -24.05 22.33
CA THR A 179 -38.59 -24.88 23.22
C THR A 179 -39.42 -25.87 22.41
#